data_c695a8a06014b5adb735d5c6b712e91d
#
_entry.id   c695a8a06014b5adb735d5c6b712e91d
#
_cell.length_a   1.000
_cell.length_b   1.000
_cell.length_c   1.000
_cell.angle_alpha   90.00
_cell.angle_beta   90.00
_cell.angle_gamma   90.00
#
_symmetry.space_group_name_H-M   'P 1'
#
loop_
_entity.id
_entity.type
_entity.pdbx_description
1 polymer ?
#
loop_
_entity_poly.entity_id
_entity_poly.type
_entity_poly.pdbx_seq_one_letter_code
_entity_poly.pdbx_strand_id
1 'polypeptide(L)'
;MKKFKSKFIIGIVFICIIAFFFGSVCYRYYRAKRYFDYGLTGAESSISSNDSSAQEDWSKKYPFGENYEFEPTVKTPKNTAEETGKTESGIFSAYLEKVNTLKENIDYYTTKLLPGRMKYVEANALFGKTVGMKIVSGTDSVIVMKNGYLTFESSAFSDATTQVESVKWFSDIMKEKGIDFVYFQYPAKGKEGDGMLPEGVTDGANITADNLVERLKKSGVNCSDLRASLAQKNSDWYSNFFKTDHHWKPETGVWAAGQIVSTLNSDFGYKLDSDIGNLESYNIDVYEKYCFGSQGKIVTLTFADPEDISIIYPKKNTNITVQYNNDAPSTGRFENVIFNKSYLNNTDYYNYSAYASYLNGNKALTQITNHDCKNGKKILIIGDSYNKCVAPYLSQTFESTTLLDRRYFDGSVIDYIDKTNPDIVIIAYTPTLIGGVESHTSTFNFE
;
A
#
# COMPACT_ATOMS: atom_id res chain seq x y z
N MET A 1 -39.04 -42.84 0.20
CA MET A 1 -39.85 -41.68 -0.26
C MET A 1 -39.63 -40.37 0.54
N LYS A 2 -39.47 -40.36 1.86
CA LYS A 2 -39.22 -39.11 2.62
C LYS A 2 -37.93 -38.36 2.29
N LYS A 3 -36.82 -39.07 2.05
CA LYS A 3 -35.51 -38.45 1.69
C LYS A 3 -35.49 -37.76 0.31
N PHE A 4 -36.32 -38.23 -0.63
CA PHE A 4 -36.38 -37.65 -1.98
C PHE A 4 -37.16 -36.33 -1.99
N LYS A 5 -38.22 -36.22 -1.21
CA LYS A 5 -39.02 -35.00 -1.05
C LYS A 5 -38.18 -33.86 -0.41
N SER A 6 -37.30 -34.17 0.55
CA SER A 6 -36.44 -33.19 1.22
C SER A 6 -35.41 -32.58 0.27
N LYS A 7 -34.75 -33.39 -0.56
CA LYS A 7 -33.78 -32.89 -1.56
C LYS A 7 -34.44 -32.03 -2.63
N PHE A 8 -35.66 -32.38 -3.05
CA PHE A 8 -36.43 -31.62 -4.02
C PHE A 8 -36.88 -30.27 -3.48
N ILE A 9 -37.30 -30.19 -2.21
CA ILE A 9 -37.66 -28.94 -1.53
C ILE A 9 -36.44 -28.06 -1.37
N ILE A 10 -35.27 -28.60 -0.97
CA ILE A 10 -34.01 -27.85 -0.86
C ILE A 10 -33.61 -27.27 -2.22
N GLY A 11 -33.75 -28.04 -3.31
CA GLY A 11 -33.49 -27.57 -4.67
C GLY A 11 -34.41 -26.41 -5.10
N ILE A 12 -35.70 -26.50 -4.80
CA ILE A 12 -36.66 -25.41 -5.09
C ILE A 12 -36.33 -24.16 -4.27
N VAL A 13 -36.04 -24.29 -2.97
CA VAL A 13 -35.66 -23.16 -2.12
C VAL A 13 -34.39 -22.49 -2.64
N PHE A 14 -33.39 -23.28 -3.07
CA PHE A 14 -32.15 -22.75 -3.66
C PHE A 14 -32.40 -22.00 -4.97
N ILE A 15 -33.24 -22.53 -5.87
CA ILE A 15 -33.62 -21.83 -7.12
C ILE A 15 -34.40 -20.55 -6.81
N CYS A 16 -35.32 -20.57 -5.83
CA CYS A 16 -36.06 -19.38 -5.43
C CYS A 16 -35.14 -18.29 -4.84
N ILE A 17 -34.12 -18.68 -4.06
CA ILE A 17 -33.12 -17.77 -3.53
C ILE A 17 -32.32 -17.14 -4.66
N ILE A 18 -31.83 -17.93 -5.63
CA ILE A 18 -31.11 -17.41 -6.79
C ILE A 18 -31.99 -16.48 -7.62
N ALA A 19 -33.24 -16.86 -7.90
CA ALA A 19 -34.17 -16.02 -8.66
C ALA A 19 -34.49 -14.71 -7.94
N PHE A 20 -34.65 -14.74 -6.61
CA PHE A 20 -34.86 -13.55 -5.78
C PHE A 20 -33.64 -12.62 -5.82
N PHE A 21 -32.42 -13.17 -5.69
CA PHE A 21 -31.20 -12.38 -5.79
C PHE A 21 -31.03 -11.78 -7.17
N PHE A 22 -31.22 -12.56 -8.23
CA PHE A 22 -31.12 -12.09 -9.61
C PHE A 22 -32.17 -11.00 -9.91
N GLY A 23 -33.42 -11.22 -9.51
CA GLY A 23 -34.48 -10.21 -9.63
C GLY A 23 -34.21 -8.92 -8.85
N SER A 24 -33.66 -9.05 -7.65
CA SER A 24 -33.27 -7.91 -6.81
C SER A 24 -32.12 -7.09 -7.45
N VAL A 25 -31.11 -7.77 -8.02
CA VAL A 25 -30.00 -7.13 -8.74
C VAL A 25 -30.53 -6.42 -10.00
N CYS A 26 -31.37 -7.09 -10.80
CA CYS A 26 -31.97 -6.50 -12.01
C CYS A 26 -32.85 -5.30 -11.67
N TYR A 27 -33.68 -5.37 -10.63
CA TYR A 27 -34.52 -4.26 -10.19
C TYR A 27 -33.68 -3.05 -9.75
N ARG A 28 -32.61 -3.28 -9.01
CA ARG A 28 -31.71 -2.21 -8.55
C ARG A 28 -30.91 -1.59 -9.68
N TYR A 29 -30.44 -2.42 -10.63
CA TYR A 29 -29.79 -1.95 -11.85
C TYR A 29 -30.76 -1.05 -12.65
N TYR A 30 -32.01 -1.48 -12.85
CA TYR A 30 -33.02 -0.69 -13.52
C TYR A 30 -33.30 0.63 -12.80
N ARG A 31 -33.38 0.61 -11.48
CA ARG A 31 -33.61 1.80 -10.66
C ARG A 31 -32.41 2.75 -10.68
N ALA A 32 -31.17 2.22 -10.59
CA ALA A 32 -29.95 3.01 -10.68
C ALA A 32 -29.78 3.63 -12.06
N LYS A 33 -30.03 2.85 -13.12
CA LYS A 33 -30.01 3.35 -14.51
C LYS A 33 -31.03 4.48 -14.71
N ARG A 34 -32.23 4.35 -14.17
CA ARG A 34 -33.25 5.39 -14.24
C ARG A 34 -32.83 6.67 -13.51
N TYR A 35 -32.17 6.55 -12.37
CA TYR A 35 -31.61 7.69 -11.63
C TYR A 35 -30.49 8.36 -12.42
N PHE A 36 -29.63 7.57 -13.06
CA PHE A 36 -28.51 8.06 -13.86
C PHE A 36 -29.01 8.76 -15.14
N ASP A 37 -29.95 8.14 -15.85
CA ASP A 37 -30.56 8.72 -17.07
C ASP A 37 -31.33 10.02 -16.77
N TYR A 38 -32.00 10.12 -15.61
CA TYR A 38 -32.70 11.35 -15.18
C TYR A 38 -31.72 12.41 -14.63
N GLY A 39 -30.61 12.00 -14.00
CA GLY A 39 -29.56 12.91 -13.53
C GLY A 39 -28.80 13.59 -14.67
N LEU A 40 -28.50 12.85 -15.73
CA LEU A 40 -27.81 13.37 -16.91
C LEU A 40 -28.69 14.33 -17.74
N THR A 41 -29.96 14.06 -17.89
CA THR A 41 -30.88 14.96 -18.63
C THR A 41 -31.19 16.26 -17.87
N GLY A 42 -31.02 16.26 -16.53
CA GLY A 42 -31.12 17.47 -15.71
C GLY A 42 -29.84 18.31 -15.65
N ALA A 43 -28.68 17.71 -15.88
CA ALA A 43 -27.38 18.37 -15.84
C ALA A 43 -26.97 19.01 -17.17
N GLU A 44 -27.43 18.49 -18.30
CA GLU A 44 -27.09 19.05 -19.63
C GLU A 44 -27.74 20.41 -19.93
N SER A 45 -28.76 20.82 -19.19
CA SER A 45 -29.42 22.13 -19.38
C SER A 45 -28.82 23.27 -18.56
N SER A 46 -27.78 23.06 -17.74
CA SER A 46 -27.22 24.08 -16.84
C SER A 46 -25.69 24.24 -16.90
N ILE A 47 -24.99 23.62 -17.84
CA ILE A 47 -23.56 23.83 -18.01
C ILE A 47 -23.32 24.88 -19.10
N SER A 48 -23.52 26.14 -18.76
CA SER A 48 -22.83 27.26 -19.42
C SER A 48 -21.55 27.55 -18.63
N SER A 49 -20.42 27.33 -19.30
CA SER A 49 -19.09 27.91 -19.09
C SER A 49 -18.78 28.60 -17.75
N ASN A 50 -17.71 28.16 -17.12
CA ASN A 50 -16.95 28.78 -16.03
C ASN A 50 -17.46 28.56 -14.62
N ASP A 51 -17.20 27.35 -14.06
CA ASP A 51 -16.78 27.27 -12.67
C ASP A 51 -16.04 25.92 -12.40
N SER A 52 -14.73 26.02 -12.17
CA SER A 52 -13.85 24.86 -11.87
C SER A 52 -13.81 24.52 -10.38
N SER A 53 -14.83 24.89 -9.60
CA SER A 53 -14.84 24.78 -8.14
C SER A 53 -15.96 23.92 -7.52
N ALA A 54 -16.73 23.20 -8.32
CA ALA A 54 -17.79 22.33 -7.82
C ALA A 54 -17.55 20.87 -8.19
N GLN A 55 -16.41 20.31 -7.77
CA GLN A 55 -16.29 18.88 -7.62
C GLN A 55 -17.00 18.50 -6.33
N GLU A 56 -18.23 17.98 -6.42
CA GLU A 56 -18.95 17.43 -5.26
C GLU A 56 -18.07 16.36 -4.61
N ASP A 57 -17.67 16.63 -3.39
CA ASP A 57 -16.90 15.72 -2.55
C ASP A 57 -17.76 14.52 -2.15
N TRP A 58 -17.72 13.47 -2.96
CA TRP A 58 -18.45 12.23 -2.77
C TRP A 58 -18.01 11.46 -1.53
N SER A 59 -16.86 11.81 -0.93
CA SER A 59 -16.35 11.20 0.30
C SER A 59 -17.22 11.54 1.51
N LYS A 60 -17.89 12.69 1.51
CA LYS A 60 -18.78 13.15 2.59
C LYS A 60 -20.16 12.48 2.58
N LYS A 61 -20.57 11.92 1.47
CA LYS A 61 -21.91 11.32 1.31
C LYS A 61 -21.94 9.82 1.61
N TYR A 62 -20.77 9.18 1.59
CA TYR A 62 -20.61 7.74 1.86
C TYR A 62 -19.33 7.55 2.68
N PRO A 63 -19.44 7.24 3.99
CA PRO A 63 -18.27 7.07 4.86
C PRO A 63 -17.62 5.70 4.61
N PHE A 64 -16.88 5.60 3.52
CA PHE A 64 -15.91 4.54 3.29
C PHE A 64 -14.55 5.21 3.26
N GLY A 65 -13.72 4.90 4.28
CA GLY A 65 -12.47 5.56 4.55
C GLY A 65 -11.56 5.69 3.33
N GLU A 66 -10.94 6.85 3.23
CA GLU A 66 -10.07 7.34 2.15
C GLU A 66 -8.75 6.57 1.94
N ASN A 67 -8.65 5.30 2.35
CA ASN A 67 -7.42 4.52 2.25
C ASN A 67 -7.53 3.24 1.42
N TYR A 68 -8.57 3.08 0.65
CA TYR A 68 -8.56 2.19 -0.50
C TYR A 68 -8.42 3.07 -1.74
N GLU A 69 -7.19 3.34 -2.15
CA GLU A 69 -6.89 3.86 -3.48
C GLU A 69 -7.26 2.80 -4.52
N PHE A 70 -8.54 2.79 -4.83
CA PHE A 70 -9.01 2.34 -6.11
C PHE A 70 -9.21 3.62 -6.92
N GLU A 71 -8.18 4.05 -7.63
CA GLU A 71 -8.43 4.91 -8.77
C GLU A 71 -9.29 4.11 -9.74
N PRO A 72 -10.57 4.47 -9.96
CA PRO A 72 -11.24 4.00 -11.14
C PRO A 72 -10.48 4.68 -12.28
N THR A 73 -9.74 3.91 -13.07
CA THR A 73 -9.34 4.34 -14.40
C THR A 73 -10.61 4.44 -15.26
N VAL A 74 -11.46 5.40 -14.95
CA VAL A 74 -12.45 5.91 -15.88
C VAL A 74 -11.65 6.77 -16.85
N LYS A 75 -11.08 6.12 -17.87
CA LYS A 75 -10.68 6.83 -19.08
C LYS A 75 -11.97 7.40 -19.65
N THR A 76 -12.22 8.68 -19.38
CA THR A 76 -13.20 9.45 -20.14
C THR A 76 -12.89 9.23 -21.62
N PRO A 77 -13.84 8.78 -22.44
CA PRO A 77 -13.61 8.65 -23.86
C PRO A 77 -13.30 10.05 -24.41
N LYS A 78 -12.09 10.26 -24.91
CA LYS A 78 -11.80 11.40 -25.76
C LYS A 78 -12.67 11.27 -26.99
N ASN A 79 -13.67 12.12 -27.14
CA ASN A 79 -14.38 12.33 -28.39
C ASN A 79 -13.39 12.83 -29.44
N THR A 80 -12.81 11.92 -30.21
CA THR A 80 -12.28 12.22 -31.52
C THR A 80 -13.26 11.63 -32.52
N ALA A 81 -14.17 12.48 -32.94
CA ALA A 81 -14.95 12.24 -34.17
C ALA A 81 -14.00 12.38 -35.35
N GLU A 82 -13.53 11.26 -35.87
CA GLU A 82 -13.09 11.15 -37.25
C GLU A 82 -13.78 9.95 -37.91
N GLU A 83 -14.60 10.26 -38.89
CA GLU A 83 -15.26 9.31 -39.77
C GLU A 83 -14.21 8.50 -40.53
N THR A 84 -14.16 7.21 -40.33
CA THR A 84 -13.68 6.28 -41.37
C THR A 84 -14.37 4.92 -41.26
N GLY A 85 -14.96 4.50 -42.35
CA GLY A 85 -15.33 3.17 -42.80
C GLY A 85 -15.65 2.08 -41.76
N LYS A 86 -16.96 1.81 -41.55
CA LYS A 86 -17.44 0.68 -40.74
C LYS A 86 -17.07 -0.64 -41.39
N THR A 87 -16.01 -1.30 -40.94
CA THR A 87 -15.78 -2.72 -41.15
C THR A 87 -16.48 -3.53 -40.05
N GLU A 88 -16.94 -4.76 -40.33
CA GLU A 88 -17.59 -5.64 -39.34
C GLU A 88 -16.79 -5.83 -38.03
N SER A 89 -15.48 -5.71 -38.08
CA SER A 89 -14.60 -5.76 -36.89
C SER A 89 -14.83 -4.58 -35.92
N GLY A 90 -15.18 -3.40 -36.43
CA GLY A 90 -15.45 -2.20 -35.62
C GLY A 90 -16.79 -2.29 -34.86
N ILE A 91 -17.79 -2.98 -35.41
CA ILE A 91 -19.10 -3.19 -34.76
C ILE A 91 -18.93 -4.19 -33.61
N PHE A 92 -18.12 -5.24 -33.79
CA PHE A 92 -17.84 -6.25 -32.76
C PHE A 92 -17.00 -5.67 -31.60
N SER A 93 -15.99 -4.85 -31.90
CA SER A 93 -15.20 -4.17 -30.85
C SER A 93 -16.03 -3.19 -30.03
N ALA A 94 -16.90 -2.40 -30.67
CA ALA A 94 -17.83 -1.49 -29.98
C ALA A 94 -18.87 -2.25 -29.14
N TYR A 95 -19.28 -3.44 -29.56
CA TYR A 95 -20.16 -4.31 -28.79
C TYR A 95 -19.43 -4.88 -27.55
N LEU A 96 -18.21 -5.36 -27.74
CA LEU A 96 -17.37 -5.85 -26.62
C LEU A 96 -17.07 -4.77 -25.59
N GLU A 97 -16.78 -3.55 -26.04
CA GLU A 97 -16.58 -2.39 -25.16
C GLU A 97 -17.84 -2.09 -24.33
N LYS A 98 -19.03 -2.09 -24.97
CA LYS A 98 -20.29 -1.93 -24.24
C LYS A 98 -20.56 -3.06 -23.24
N VAL A 99 -20.23 -4.31 -23.59
CA VAL A 99 -20.37 -5.46 -22.68
C VAL A 99 -19.41 -5.33 -21.49
N ASN A 100 -18.17 -4.92 -21.73
CA ASN A 100 -17.19 -4.69 -20.68
C ASN A 100 -17.61 -3.53 -19.75
N THR A 101 -18.05 -2.41 -20.32
CA THR A 101 -18.60 -1.28 -19.54
C THR A 101 -19.82 -1.69 -18.72
N LEU A 102 -20.69 -2.53 -19.28
CA LEU A 102 -21.85 -3.06 -18.54
C LEU A 102 -21.42 -3.98 -17.40
N LYS A 103 -20.43 -4.84 -17.63
CA LYS A 103 -19.86 -5.70 -16.61
C LYS A 103 -19.23 -4.87 -15.47
N GLU A 104 -18.42 -3.89 -15.80
CA GLU A 104 -17.78 -2.99 -14.84
C GLU A 104 -18.82 -2.22 -14.00
N ASN A 105 -19.88 -1.71 -14.63
CA ASN A 105 -20.97 -1.06 -13.95
C ASN A 105 -21.73 -2.03 -13.02
N ILE A 106 -22.03 -3.24 -13.47
CA ILE A 106 -22.68 -4.26 -12.64
C ILE A 106 -21.79 -4.60 -11.44
N ASP A 107 -20.51 -4.82 -11.66
CA ASP A 107 -19.54 -5.12 -10.60
C ASP A 107 -19.44 -3.95 -9.60
N TYR A 108 -19.39 -2.71 -10.07
CA TYR A 108 -19.41 -1.53 -9.22
C TYR A 108 -20.68 -1.46 -8.36
N TYR A 109 -21.87 -1.56 -8.96
CA TYR A 109 -23.12 -1.45 -8.21
C TYR A 109 -23.35 -2.62 -7.27
N THR A 110 -22.99 -3.83 -7.66
CA THR A 110 -23.11 -5.01 -6.80
C THR A 110 -22.08 -5.01 -5.68
N THR A 111 -20.86 -4.53 -5.93
CA THR A 111 -19.80 -4.51 -4.91
C THR A 111 -19.88 -3.30 -3.98
N LYS A 112 -20.33 -2.14 -4.45
CA LYS A 112 -20.35 -0.89 -3.63
C LYS A 112 -21.70 -0.58 -2.99
N LEU A 113 -22.80 -0.87 -3.66
CA LEU A 113 -24.13 -0.44 -3.23
C LEU A 113 -25.03 -1.55 -2.67
N LEU A 114 -24.54 -2.78 -2.55
CA LEU A 114 -25.31 -3.88 -2.00
C LEU A 114 -25.56 -3.64 -0.49
N PRO A 115 -26.82 -3.42 -0.02
CA PRO A 115 -27.10 -3.29 1.40
C PRO A 115 -26.68 -4.54 2.16
N GLY A 116 -25.97 -4.34 3.26
CA GLY A 116 -25.43 -5.46 4.03
C GLY A 116 -24.31 -6.22 3.30
N ARG A 117 -23.63 -5.59 2.32
CA ARG A 117 -22.51 -6.18 1.58
C ARG A 117 -21.55 -6.92 2.52
N MET A 118 -21.16 -6.30 3.64
CA MET A 118 -20.24 -6.92 4.59
C MET A 118 -20.73 -8.25 5.13
N LYS A 119 -22.05 -8.42 5.34
CA LYS A 119 -22.61 -9.71 5.79
C LYS A 119 -22.44 -10.82 4.74
N TYR A 120 -22.53 -10.48 3.46
CA TYR A 120 -22.27 -11.45 2.38
C TYR A 120 -20.77 -11.77 2.25
N VAL A 121 -19.93 -10.77 2.43
CA VAL A 121 -18.46 -10.96 2.45
C VAL A 121 -18.07 -11.84 3.63
N GLU A 122 -18.62 -11.60 4.82
CA GLU A 122 -18.39 -12.42 6.01
C GLU A 122 -18.94 -13.86 5.86
N ALA A 123 -20.12 -14.02 5.26
CA ALA A 123 -20.67 -15.34 4.97
C ALA A 123 -19.82 -16.13 3.98
N ASN A 124 -19.31 -15.47 2.94
CA ASN A 124 -18.37 -16.07 2.00
C ASN A 124 -17.04 -16.44 2.67
N ALA A 125 -16.53 -15.55 3.52
CA ALA A 125 -15.33 -15.81 4.31
C ALA A 125 -15.53 -17.00 5.27
N LEU A 126 -16.68 -17.09 5.95
CA LEU A 126 -17.03 -18.21 6.80
C LEU A 126 -17.10 -19.53 6.02
N PHE A 127 -17.70 -19.50 4.83
CA PHE A 127 -17.72 -20.67 3.94
C PHE A 127 -16.29 -21.06 3.55
N GLY A 128 -15.48 -20.13 3.07
CA GLY A 128 -14.09 -20.36 2.70
C GLY A 128 -13.26 -20.96 3.85
N LYS A 129 -13.41 -20.41 5.06
CA LYS A 129 -12.76 -20.93 6.28
C LYS A 129 -13.22 -22.36 6.59
N THR A 130 -14.51 -22.64 6.48
CA THR A 130 -15.09 -23.95 6.77
C THR A 130 -14.62 -25.04 5.82
N VAL A 131 -14.45 -24.71 4.54
CA VAL A 131 -13.93 -25.66 3.52
C VAL A 131 -12.41 -25.67 3.46
N GLY A 132 -11.72 -24.90 4.31
CA GLY A 132 -10.26 -24.92 4.43
C GLY A 132 -9.53 -24.16 3.32
N MET A 133 -10.17 -23.16 2.68
CA MET A 133 -9.51 -22.33 1.66
C MET A 133 -8.27 -21.64 2.24
N LYS A 134 -7.17 -21.69 1.51
CA LYS A 134 -5.90 -21.05 1.85
C LYS A 134 -5.63 -19.80 1.01
N ILE A 135 -6.36 -19.61 -0.06
CA ILE A 135 -6.29 -18.43 -0.92
C ILE A 135 -7.68 -17.80 -0.94
N VAL A 136 -7.76 -16.56 -0.49
CA VAL A 136 -9.01 -15.77 -0.48
C VAL A 136 -8.88 -14.71 -1.55
N SER A 137 -9.68 -14.82 -2.59
CA SER A 137 -9.69 -13.88 -3.70
C SER A 137 -10.50 -12.64 -3.33
N GLY A 138 -9.92 -11.48 -3.63
CA GLY A 138 -10.52 -10.16 -3.48
C GLY A 138 -10.02 -9.28 -4.62
N THR A 139 -9.80 -7.99 -4.33
CA THR A 139 -9.08 -7.10 -5.24
C THR A 139 -7.65 -7.60 -5.44
N ASP A 140 -7.04 -8.08 -4.32
CA ASP A 140 -5.77 -8.79 -4.29
C ASP A 140 -5.99 -10.12 -3.58
N SER A 141 -5.39 -11.21 -4.09
CA SER A 141 -5.47 -12.51 -3.44
C SER A 141 -4.69 -12.51 -2.13
N VAL A 142 -5.34 -12.92 -1.06
CA VAL A 142 -4.73 -13.09 0.26
C VAL A 142 -4.51 -14.56 0.54
N ILE A 143 -3.30 -14.90 0.91
CA ILE A 143 -2.90 -16.26 1.30
C ILE A 143 -2.94 -16.38 2.81
N VAL A 144 -3.64 -17.39 3.31
CA VAL A 144 -3.62 -17.81 4.72
C VAL A 144 -2.47 -18.80 4.91
N MET A 145 -1.39 -18.34 5.54
CA MET A 145 -0.19 -19.14 5.78
C MET A 145 -0.43 -20.21 6.84
N LYS A 146 0.44 -21.23 6.90
CA LYS A 146 0.30 -22.37 7.86
C LYS A 146 0.41 -21.92 9.31
N ASN A 147 1.16 -20.84 9.60
CA ASN A 147 1.27 -20.22 10.93
C ASN A 147 0.12 -19.25 11.25
N GLY A 148 -0.87 -19.12 10.35
CA GLY A 148 -2.03 -18.26 10.52
C GLY A 148 -1.79 -16.78 10.20
N TYR A 149 -0.60 -16.39 9.75
CA TYR A 149 -0.35 -15.07 9.19
C TYR A 149 -0.98 -14.95 7.81
N LEU A 150 -1.29 -13.73 7.42
CA LEU A 150 -1.81 -13.41 6.09
C LEU A 150 -0.70 -12.78 5.25
N THR A 151 -0.65 -13.14 3.97
CA THR A 151 0.23 -12.46 3.01
C THR A 151 -0.52 -12.24 1.71
N PHE A 152 -0.10 -11.26 0.90
CA PHE A 152 -0.58 -11.17 -0.48
C PHE A 152 0.04 -12.26 -1.31
N GLU A 153 -0.65 -12.65 -2.37
CA GLU A 153 -0.06 -13.48 -3.40
C GLU A 153 1.16 -12.75 -3.98
N SER A 154 2.28 -13.45 -4.00
CA SER A 154 3.51 -12.90 -4.53
C SER A 154 3.48 -12.89 -6.05
N SER A 155 4.02 -11.84 -6.66
CA SER A 155 4.25 -11.82 -8.10
C SER A 155 5.12 -13.00 -8.54
N ALA A 156 4.98 -13.41 -9.80
CA ALA A 156 5.89 -14.37 -10.40
C ALA A 156 7.34 -13.83 -10.36
N PHE A 157 8.31 -14.74 -10.41
CA PHE A 157 9.71 -14.36 -10.53
C PHE A 157 9.94 -13.45 -11.74
N SER A 158 10.76 -12.42 -11.54
CA SER A 158 11.29 -11.54 -12.56
C SER A 158 12.82 -11.50 -12.44
N ASP A 159 13.51 -11.35 -13.56
CA ASP A 159 14.98 -11.20 -13.55
C ASP A 159 15.43 -9.80 -13.09
N ALA A 160 14.50 -8.90 -12.84
CA ALA A 160 14.69 -7.54 -12.38
C ALA A 160 15.72 -6.72 -13.23
N THR A 161 15.88 -7.05 -14.50
CA THR A 161 16.89 -6.40 -15.36
C THR A 161 16.69 -4.90 -15.43
N THR A 162 15.48 -4.44 -15.74
CA THR A 162 15.15 -3.01 -15.82
C THR A 162 15.40 -2.29 -14.49
N GLN A 163 15.05 -2.92 -13.37
CA GLN A 163 15.25 -2.34 -12.04
C GLN A 163 16.75 -2.24 -11.70
N VAL A 164 17.54 -3.26 -12.03
CA VAL A 164 19.00 -3.24 -11.86
C VAL A 164 19.63 -2.11 -12.68
N GLU A 165 19.27 -1.98 -13.96
CA GLU A 165 19.78 -0.94 -14.84
C GLU A 165 19.41 0.45 -14.33
N SER A 166 18.18 0.64 -13.90
CA SER A 166 17.69 1.92 -13.39
C SER A 166 18.39 2.33 -12.09
N VAL A 167 18.54 1.41 -11.13
CA VAL A 167 19.24 1.69 -9.87
C VAL A 167 20.74 1.93 -10.12
N LYS A 168 21.36 1.18 -11.03
CA LYS A 168 22.76 1.37 -11.39
C LYS A 168 22.96 2.75 -12.02
N TRP A 169 22.15 3.12 -13.01
CA TRP A 169 22.17 4.44 -13.62
C TRP A 169 22.00 5.54 -12.58
N PHE A 170 21.03 5.41 -11.70
CA PHE A 170 20.78 6.38 -10.63
C PHE A 170 21.97 6.50 -9.67
N SER A 171 22.59 5.36 -9.29
CA SER A 171 23.78 5.32 -8.45
C SER A 171 24.97 6.06 -9.10
N ASP A 172 25.14 5.92 -10.42
CA ASP A 172 26.20 6.62 -11.16
C ASP A 172 25.96 8.14 -11.17
N ILE A 173 24.72 8.58 -11.37
CA ILE A 173 24.35 10.01 -11.28
C ILE A 173 24.64 10.56 -9.87
N MET A 174 24.28 9.83 -8.79
CA MET A 174 24.61 10.26 -7.43
C MET A 174 26.11 10.41 -7.22
N LYS A 175 26.89 9.46 -7.72
CA LYS A 175 28.35 9.51 -7.66
C LYS A 175 28.92 10.72 -8.41
N GLU A 176 28.41 11.03 -9.62
CA GLU A 176 28.81 12.21 -10.39
C GLU A 176 28.49 13.51 -9.67
N LYS A 177 27.38 13.55 -8.94
CA LYS A 177 26.97 14.70 -8.11
C LYS A 177 27.72 14.79 -6.77
N GLY A 178 28.53 13.78 -6.41
CA GLY A 178 29.21 13.71 -5.11
C GLY A 178 28.26 13.47 -3.94
N ILE A 179 27.10 12.86 -4.19
CA ILE A 179 26.10 12.50 -3.22
C ILE A 179 26.25 11.02 -2.86
N ASP A 180 26.30 10.70 -1.57
CA ASP A 180 26.33 9.31 -1.12
C ASP A 180 25.03 8.57 -1.49
N PHE A 181 25.19 7.30 -1.89
CA PHE A 181 24.04 6.49 -2.31
C PHE A 181 24.13 5.06 -1.80
N VAL A 182 22.99 4.52 -1.32
CA VAL A 182 22.87 3.11 -0.97
C VAL A 182 21.44 2.59 -1.22
N TYR A 183 21.35 1.38 -1.76
CA TYR A 183 20.11 0.63 -1.89
C TYR A 183 19.89 -0.27 -0.66
N PHE A 184 18.74 -0.14 -0.01
CA PHE A 184 18.33 -1.01 1.09
C PHE A 184 17.21 -1.96 0.64
N GLN A 185 17.46 -3.25 0.70
CA GLN A 185 16.42 -4.26 0.52
C GLN A 185 15.74 -4.52 1.86
N TYR A 186 14.48 -4.10 1.98
CA TYR A 186 13.68 -4.38 3.17
C TYR A 186 13.15 -5.81 3.19
N PRO A 187 12.85 -6.38 4.36
CA PRO A 187 12.17 -7.66 4.47
C PRO A 187 10.67 -7.51 4.16
N ALA A 188 10.07 -8.58 3.65
CA ALA A 188 8.63 -8.77 3.61
C ALA A 188 8.22 -9.84 4.62
N LYS A 189 6.92 -9.94 4.91
CA LYS A 189 6.38 -10.93 5.85
C LYS A 189 6.65 -12.37 5.39
N GLY A 190 6.45 -12.66 4.11
CA GLY A 190 6.84 -13.95 3.54
C GLY A 190 8.35 -14.16 3.70
N LYS A 191 8.72 -15.35 4.13
CA LYS A 191 10.12 -15.78 4.23
C LYS A 191 10.32 -16.97 3.31
N GLU A 192 11.26 -16.85 2.40
CA GLU A 192 11.56 -17.90 1.46
C GLU A 192 12.04 -19.18 2.17
N GLY A 193 11.58 -20.33 1.70
CA GLY A 193 12.07 -21.63 2.12
C GLY A 193 11.67 -22.11 3.52
N ASP A 194 10.89 -21.32 4.28
CA ASP A 194 10.49 -21.72 5.65
C ASP A 194 9.26 -22.66 5.69
N GLY A 195 8.67 -22.94 4.54
CA GLY A 195 7.54 -23.87 4.40
C GLY A 195 6.21 -23.36 4.96
N MET A 196 6.08 -22.07 5.31
CA MET A 196 4.84 -21.48 5.84
C MET A 196 3.80 -21.19 4.76
N LEU A 197 4.21 -21.02 3.52
CA LEU A 197 3.28 -20.90 2.40
C LEU A 197 2.55 -22.23 2.15
N PRO A 198 1.29 -22.22 1.68
CA PRO A 198 0.59 -23.43 1.24
C PRO A 198 1.34 -24.12 0.09
N GLU A 199 1.07 -25.43 -0.10
CA GLU A 199 1.62 -26.17 -1.23
C GLU A 199 1.19 -25.53 -2.58
N GLY A 200 2.13 -25.44 -3.51
CA GLY A 200 1.91 -24.85 -4.82
C GLY A 200 1.99 -23.31 -4.86
N VAL A 201 2.18 -22.65 -3.72
CA VAL A 201 2.38 -21.21 -3.65
C VAL A 201 3.88 -20.91 -3.53
N THR A 202 4.39 -20.09 -4.45
CA THR A 202 5.79 -19.67 -4.49
C THR A 202 5.93 -18.20 -4.06
N ASP A 203 7.06 -17.86 -3.46
CA ASP A 203 7.43 -16.48 -3.12
C ASP A 203 8.34 -15.89 -4.20
N GLY A 204 7.75 -15.56 -5.35
CA GLY A 204 8.50 -14.98 -6.46
C GLY A 204 9.08 -13.60 -6.16
N ALA A 205 8.47 -12.86 -5.22
CA ALA A 205 8.97 -11.53 -4.86
C ALA A 205 10.32 -11.60 -4.14
N ASN A 206 10.49 -12.52 -3.17
CA ASN A 206 11.79 -12.69 -2.50
C ASN A 206 12.85 -13.22 -3.46
N ILE A 207 12.52 -14.19 -4.33
CA ILE A 207 13.45 -14.70 -5.34
C ILE A 207 13.88 -13.57 -6.30
N THR A 208 12.95 -12.70 -6.71
CA THR A 208 13.26 -11.51 -7.53
C THR A 208 14.17 -10.53 -6.78
N ALA A 209 13.91 -10.31 -5.47
CA ALA A 209 14.75 -9.44 -4.65
C ALA A 209 16.16 -9.98 -4.47
N ASP A 210 16.33 -11.31 -4.35
CA ASP A 210 17.66 -11.94 -4.30
C ASP A 210 18.45 -11.68 -5.58
N ASN A 211 17.78 -11.85 -6.73
CA ASN A 211 18.38 -11.58 -8.03
C ASN A 211 18.79 -10.09 -8.17
N LEU A 212 17.90 -9.17 -7.77
CA LEU A 212 18.19 -7.73 -7.79
C LEU A 212 19.42 -7.41 -6.92
N VAL A 213 19.42 -7.82 -5.65
CA VAL A 213 20.49 -7.53 -4.69
C VAL A 213 21.83 -8.09 -5.17
N GLU A 214 21.86 -9.34 -5.66
CA GLU A 214 23.06 -9.96 -6.19
C GLU A 214 23.63 -9.17 -7.38
N ARG A 215 22.78 -8.79 -8.32
CA ARG A 215 23.18 -8.05 -9.53
C ARG A 215 23.60 -6.61 -9.21
N LEU A 216 22.93 -5.93 -8.28
CA LEU A 216 23.35 -4.60 -7.83
C LEU A 216 24.75 -4.65 -7.22
N LYS A 217 25.01 -5.60 -6.31
CA LYS A 217 26.35 -5.79 -5.72
C LYS A 217 27.42 -6.09 -6.80
N LYS A 218 27.11 -6.96 -7.76
CA LYS A 218 28.02 -7.27 -8.88
C LYS A 218 28.31 -6.06 -9.78
N SER A 219 27.36 -5.14 -9.91
CA SER A 219 27.52 -3.91 -10.68
C SER A 219 28.22 -2.77 -9.90
N GLY A 220 28.62 -3.03 -8.65
CA GLY A 220 29.34 -2.06 -7.82
C GLY A 220 28.42 -1.03 -7.13
N VAL A 221 27.13 -1.26 -7.08
CA VAL A 221 26.18 -0.43 -6.31
C VAL A 221 26.27 -0.78 -4.83
N ASN A 222 26.41 0.23 -3.97
CA ASN A 222 26.29 0.03 -2.53
C ASN A 222 24.90 -0.50 -2.19
N CYS A 223 24.83 -1.69 -1.60
CA CYS A 223 23.57 -2.38 -1.35
C CYS A 223 23.62 -3.12 -0.02
N SER A 224 22.65 -2.84 0.87
CA SER A 224 22.47 -3.50 2.16
C SER A 224 21.15 -4.28 2.18
N ASP A 225 21.22 -5.57 2.53
CA ASP A 225 20.04 -6.44 2.61
C ASP A 225 19.64 -6.65 4.08
N LEU A 226 18.60 -5.97 4.51
CA LEU A 226 18.09 -6.06 5.88
C LEU A 226 17.35 -7.37 6.17
N ARG A 227 17.05 -8.19 5.17
CA ARG A 227 16.43 -9.51 5.38
C ARG A 227 17.36 -10.43 6.18
N ALA A 228 18.65 -10.44 5.80
CA ALA A 228 19.66 -11.21 6.50
C ALA A 228 19.87 -10.71 7.93
N SER A 229 19.94 -9.40 8.14
CA SER A 229 20.10 -8.78 9.46
C SER A 229 18.90 -9.04 10.37
N LEU A 230 17.67 -9.01 9.83
CA LEU A 230 16.46 -9.31 10.60
C LEU A 230 16.39 -10.78 11.02
N ALA A 231 16.82 -11.70 10.17
CA ALA A 231 16.90 -13.12 10.50
C ALA A 231 17.88 -13.43 11.65
N GLN A 232 18.92 -12.61 11.78
CA GLN A 232 19.88 -12.72 12.89
C GLN A 232 19.37 -12.09 14.20
N LYS A 233 18.57 -11.00 14.10
CA LYS A 233 18.03 -10.29 15.26
C LYS A 233 17.08 -11.15 16.07
N ASN A 234 16.20 -11.91 15.43
CA ASN A 234 15.14 -12.65 16.10
C ASN A 234 14.90 -13.99 15.40
N SER A 235 14.92 -15.08 16.16
CA SER A 235 14.58 -16.42 15.66
C SER A 235 13.11 -16.52 15.20
N ASP A 236 12.21 -15.72 15.78
CA ASP A 236 10.83 -15.60 15.34
C ASP A 236 10.68 -14.48 14.31
N TRP A 237 10.86 -14.84 13.03
CA TRP A 237 10.71 -13.94 11.89
C TRP A 237 9.37 -13.19 11.89
N TYR A 238 8.28 -13.92 12.14
CA TYR A 238 6.92 -13.42 11.98
C TYR A 238 6.51 -12.42 13.06
N SER A 239 7.14 -12.47 14.24
CA SER A 239 6.88 -11.50 15.31
C SER A 239 7.21 -10.06 14.93
N ASN A 240 8.04 -9.85 13.90
CA ASN A 240 8.42 -8.54 13.39
C ASN A 240 7.34 -7.89 12.50
N PHE A 241 6.30 -8.63 12.10
CA PHE A 241 5.25 -8.19 11.18
C PHE A 241 3.87 -8.26 11.83
N PHE A 242 2.94 -7.47 11.31
CA PHE A 242 1.53 -7.66 11.62
C PHE A 242 1.01 -8.96 10.99
N LYS A 243 0.13 -9.65 11.69
CA LYS A 243 -0.51 -10.86 11.19
C LYS A 243 -1.52 -10.55 10.08
N THR A 244 -2.26 -9.43 10.23
CA THR A 244 -3.37 -9.03 9.37
C THR A 244 -3.02 -7.92 8.38
N ASP A 245 -1.84 -7.30 8.51
CA ASP A 245 -1.35 -6.25 7.62
C ASP A 245 -0.07 -6.69 6.91
N HIS A 246 0.21 -6.15 5.72
CA HIS A 246 1.44 -6.47 4.99
C HIS A 246 2.69 -5.82 5.58
N HIS A 247 2.53 -4.80 6.40
CA HIS A 247 3.66 -4.07 6.99
C HIS A 247 4.33 -4.81 8.15
N TRP A 248 5.55 -4.41 8.42
CA TRP A 248 6.21 -4.70 9.70
C TRP A 248 5.59 -3.88 10.84
N LYS A 249 5.87 -4.30 12.08
CA LYS A 249 5.48 -3.54 13.26
C LYS A 249 6.37 -2.31 13.46
N PRO A 250 5.87 -1.26 14.12
CA PRO A 250 6.64 -0.04 14.38
C PRO A 250 7.99 -0.28 15.06
N GLU A 251 8.07 -1.27 15.98
CA GLU A 251 9.30 -1.67 16.64
C GLU A 251 10.38 -2.16 15.66
N THR A 252 9.94 -2.82 14.60
CA THR A 252 10.83 -3.26 13.52
C THR A 252 11.28 -2.09 12.67
N GLY A 253 10.43 -1.08 12.49
CA GLY A 253 10.79 0.18 11.83
C GLY A 253 11.87 0.95 12.60
N VAL A 254 11.78 1.03 13.93
CA VAL A 254 12.84 1.60 14.81
C VAL A 254 14.16 0.86 14.61
N TRP A 255 14.11 -0.48 14.68
CA TRP A 255 15.29 -1.32 14.43
C TRP A 255 15.88 -1.06 13.03
N ALA A 256 15.06 -0.97 12.00
CA ALA A 256 15.52 -0.73 10.62
C ALA A 256 16.22 0.64 10.49
N ALA A 257 15.69 1.68 11.15
CA ALA A 257 16.35 2.98 11.21
C ALA A 257 17.77 2.87 11.85
N GLY A 258 17.90 2.09 12.92
CA GLY A 258 19.20 1.80 13.53
C GLY A 258 20.16 1.05 12.60
N GLN A 259 19.66 0.09 11.80
CA GLN A 259 20.48 -0.63 10.81
C GLN A 259 20.97 0.32 9.68
N ILE A 260 20.10 1.20 9.21
CA ILE A 260 20.46 2.24 8.22
C ILE A 260 21.58 3.11 8.80
N VAL A 261 21.41 3.65 10.01
CA VAL A 261 22.44 4.47 10.65
C VAL A 261 23.75 3.71 10.84
N SER A 262 23.69 2.44 11.25
CA SER A 262 24.87 1.59 11.37
C SER A 262 25.62 1.46 10.04
N THR A 263 24.92 1.21 8.93
CA THR A 263 25.50 1.15 7.58
C THR A 263 26.12 2.49 7.17
N LEU A 264 25.41 3.62 7.42
CA LEU A 264 25.93 4.94 7.06
C LEU A 264 27.17 5.33 7.89
N ASN A 265 27.22 4.95 9.15
CA ASN A 265 28.39 5.19 10.00
C ASN A 265 29.59 4.33 9.56
N SER A 266 29.36 3.03 9.26
CA SER A 266 30.45 2.11 8.92
C SER A 266 31.00 2.33 7.51
N ASP A 267 30.12 2.50 6.52
CA ASP A 267 30.48 2.43 5.11
C ASP A 267 30.75 3.80 4.51
N PHE A 268 30.16 4.86 5.09
CA PHE A 268 30.27 6.24 4.59
C PHE A 268 30.91 7.20 5.62
N GLY A 269 31.24 6.72 6.83
CA GLY A 269 31.94 7.51 7.83
C GLY A 269 31.09 8.61 8.48
N TYR A 270 29.76 8.52 8.40
CA TYR A 270 28.86 9.39 9.15
C TYR A 270 29.04 9.18 10.64
N LYS A 271 28.70 10.20 11.44
CA LYS A 271 28.72 10.14 12.90
C LYS A 271 27.31 10.38 13.44
N LEU A 272 26.39 9.55 12.99
CA LEU A 272 24.99 9.61 13.36
C LEU A 272 24.75 8.89 14.67
N ASP A 273 23.75 9.36 15.44
CA ASP A 273 23.37 8.75 16.71
C ASP A 273 22.78 7.35 16.50
N SER A 274 23.48 6.32 16.94
CA SER A 274 23.05 4.93 16.81
C SER A 274 21.93 4.54 17.78
N ASP A 275 21.70 5.34 18.84
CA ASP A 275 20.66 5.04 19.84
C ASP A 275 19.24 5.20 19.28
N ILE A 276 19.09 5.81 18.11
CA ILE A 276 17.79 5.88 17.43
C ILE A 276 17.19 4.50 17.10
N GLY A 277 18.01 3.46 16.99
CA GLY A 277 17.57 2.06 16.80
C GLY A 277 17.25 1.32 18.10
N ASN A 278 17.45 1.94 19.26
CA ASN A 278 17.24 1.33 20.56
C ASN A 278 15.87 1.72 21.14
N LEU A 279 14.97 0.74 21.29
CA LEU A 279 13.63 0.96 21.84
C LEU A 279 13.63 1.55 23.26
N GLU A 280 14.70 1.35 24.02
CA GLU A 280 14.82 1.93 25.37
C GLU A 280 14.89 3.47 25.36
N SER A 281 15.23 4.08 24.22
CA SER A 281 15.25 5.53 24.05
C SER A 281 13.86 6.15 23.82
N TYR A 282 12.82 5.33 23.75
CA TYR A 282 11.46 5.74 23.38
C TYR A 282 10.42 5.41 24.45
N ASN A 283 9.36 6.20 24.49
CA ASN A 283 8.09 5.84 25.09
C ASN A 283 7.29 5.01 24.07
N ILE A 284 6.52 4.05 24.55
CA ILE A 284 5.72 3.14 23.73
C ILE A 284 4.30 3.14 24.29
N ASP A 285 3.36 3.73 23.53
CA ASP A 285 1.94 3.66 23.82
C ASP A 285 1.32 2.54 22.98
N VAL A 286 0.83 1.49 23.61
CA VAL A 286 0.19 0.35 22.94
C VAL A 286 -1.30 0.57 22.83
N TYR A 287 -1.82 0.50 21.63
CA TYR A 287 -3.26 0.53 21.32
C TYR A 287 -3.73 -0.90 21.04
N GLU A 288 -4.32 -1.52 22.07
CA GLU A 288 -4.76 -2.92 22.01
C GLU A 288 -5.91 -3.10 21.01
N LYS A 289 -5.73 -4.03 20.05
CA LYS A 289 -6.72 -4.37 19.01
C LYS A 289 -7.16 -3.19 18.13
N TYR A 290 -6.28 -2.25 17.87
CA TYR A 290 -6.57 -1.14 16.95
C TYR A 290 -6.12 -1.40 15.51
N CYS A 291 -5.32 -2.43 15.27
CA CYS A 291 -4.81 -2.76 13.94
C CYS A 291 -5.56 -3.94 13.33
N PHE A 292 -6.29 -3.69 12.26
CA PHE A 292 -6.83 -4.71 11.37
C PHE A 292 -6.46 -4.32 9.96
N GLY A 293 -5.38 -4.93 9.46
CA GLY A 293 -4.69 -4.44 8.28
C GLY A 293 -5.36 -4.80 6.95
N SER A 294 -4.70 -4.41 5.87
CA SER A 294 -5.20 -4.56 4.51
C SER A 294 -5.58 -6.00 4.15
N GLN A 295 -4.76 -6.97 4.54
CA GLN A 295 -5.00 -8.39 4.31
C GLN A 295 -6.17 -8.90 5.17
N GLY A 296 -6.24 -8.48 6.43
CA GLY A 296 -7.34 -8.79 7.33
C GLY A 296 -8.69 -8.30 6.80
N LYS A 297 -8.73 -7.09 6.24
CA LYS A 297 -9.96 -6.52 5.65
C LYS A 297 -10.50 -7.36 4.49
N ILE A 298 -9.63 -7.99 3.71
CA ILE A 298 -10.02 -8.86 2.59
C ILE A 298 -10.60 -10.18 3.11
N VAL A 299 -9.92 -10.81 4.08
CA VAL A 299 -10.37 -12.10 4.63
C VAL A 299 -11.44 -11.96 5.71
N THR A 300 -11.66 -10.77 6.24
CA THR A 300 -12.61 -10.36 7.27
C THR A 300 -12.27 -10.85 8.69
N LEU A 301 -13.00 -10.31 9.69
CA LEU A 301 -12.91 -10.74 11.10
C LEU A 301 -13.25 -12.22 11.31
N THR A 302 -13.80 -12.89 10.30
CA THR A 302 -14.05 -14.33 10.32
C THR A 302 -12.76 -15.15 10.27
N PHE A 303 -11.74 -14.66 9.57
CA PHE A 303 -10.46 -15.38 9.43
C PHE A 303 -9.42 -14.99 10.47
N ALA A 304 -9.37 -13.71 10.84
CA ALA A 304 -8.33 -13.18 11.70
C ALA A 304 -8.87 -12.14 12.67
N ASP A 305 -8.21 -12.01 13.81
CA ASP A 305 -8.55 -11.03 14.84
C ASP A 305 -7.73 -9.75 14.66
N PRO A 306 -8.23 -8.59 15.13
CA PRO A 306 -7.45 -7.37 15.23
C PRO A 306 -6.25 -7.53 16.16
N GLU A 307 -5.19 -6.79 15.88
CA GLU A 307 -3.91 -6.80 16.57
C GLU A 307 -3.64 -5.45 17.26
N ASP A 308 -2.67 -5.48 18.17
CA ASP A 308 -2.19 -4.27 18.80
C ASP A 308 -1.27 -3.49 17.85
N ILE A 309 -1.23 -2.16 18.02
CA ILE A 309 -0.27 -1.29 17.35
C ILE A 309 0.36 -0.34 18.35
N SER A 310 1.66 -0.17 18.23
CA SER A 310 2.44 0.74 19.08
C SER A 310 2.61 2.09 18.42
N ILE A 311 2.48 3.17 19.21
CA ILE A 311 2.92 4.52 18.89
C ILE A 311 4.20 4.77 19.67
N ILE A 312 5.31 4.94 18.96
CA ILE A 312 6.67 4.97 19.53
C ILE A 312 7.26 6.36 19.32
N TYR A 313 7.60 7.07 20.40
CA TYR A 313 8.11 8.43 20.35
C TYR A 313 9.26 8.65 21.34
N PRO A 314 10.22 9.57 21.01
CA PRO A 314 11.38 9.80 21.87
C PRO A 314 11.03 10.19 23.30
N LYS A 315 11.79 9.68 24.28
CA LYS A 315 11.69 10.12 25.69
C LYS A 315 12.17 11.56 25.87
N LYS A 316 13.15 11.98 25.06
CA LYS A 316 13.65 13.37 25.07
C LYS A 316 12.62 14.32 24.42
N ASN A 317 12.61 15.56 24.89
CA ASN A 317 11.84 16.59 24.22
C ASN A 317 12.40 16.84 22.81
N THR A 318 11.51 17.11 21.88
CA THR A 318 11.85 17.32 20.46
C THR A 318 11.14 18.56 19.93
N ASN A 319 11.76 19.21 18.95
CA ASN A 319 11.17 20.30 18.18
C ASN A 319 11.30 19.95 16.68
N ILE A 320 10.20 19.43 16.11
CA ILE A 320 10.14 18.87 14.78
C ILE A 320 9.13 19.66 13.93
N THR A 321 9.49 19.97 12.70
CA THR A 321 8.55 20.45 11.68
C THR A 321 8.30 19.34 10.67
N VAL A 322 7.04 19.05 10.38
CA VAL A 322 6.63 18.12 9.33
C VAL A 322 5.81 18.86 8.28
N GLN A 323 6.11 18.63 7.02
CA GLN A 323 5.36 19.10 5.88
C GLN A 323 5.03 17.95 4.94
N TYR A 324 3.76 17.83 4.54
CA TYR A 324 3.27 16.84 3.59
C TYR A 324 3.00 17.52 2.25
N ASN A 325 3.58 17.04 1.17
CA ASN A 325 3.42 17.62 -0.17
C ASN A 325 3.63 19.16 -0.14
N ASN A 326 2.59 19.91 -0.53
CA ASN A 326 2.56 21.38 -0.50
C ASN A 326 1.69 21.92 0.64
N ASP A 327 1.30 21.08 1.62
CA ASP A 327 0.48 21.51 2.74
C ASP A 327 1.25 22.48 3.66
N ALA A 328 0.52 23.19 4.51
CA ALA A 328 1.13 24.01 5.53
C ALA A 328 1.94 23.14 6.52
N PRO A 329 3.18 23.54 6.86
CA PRO A 329 3.98 22.79 7.80
C PRO A 329 3.40 22.84 9.23
N SER A 330 3.56 21.75 9.97
CA SER A 330 3.21 21.65 11.38
C SER A 330 4.47 21.51 12.22
N THR A 331 4.61 22.33 13.27
CA THR A 331 5.78 22.31 14.18
C THR A 331 5.34 21.96 15.59
N GLY A 332 6.09 21.10 16.25
CA GLY A 332 5.82 20.69 17.62
C GLY A 332 6.71 19.56 18.11
N ARG A 333 6.29 18.92 19.20
CA ARG A 333 6.95 17.69 19.69
C ARG A 333 6.67 16.55 18.70
N PHE A 334 7.60 15.61 18.64
CA PHE A 334 7.54 14.44 17.74
C PHE A 334 6.17 13.75 17.75
N GLU A 335 5.67 13.44 18.94
CA GLU A 335 4.40 12.72 19.13
C GLU A 335 3.16 13.49 18.63
N ASN A 336 3.27 14.82 18.49
CA ASN A 336 2.16 15.68 18.07
C ASN A 336 2.14 15.96 16.56
N VAL A 337 3.29 15.82 15.89
CA VAL A 337 3.40 16.16 14.46
C VAL A 337 3.64 14.94 13.55
N ILE A 338 4.20 13.86 14.11
CA ILE A 338 4.44 12.61 13.37
C ILE A 338 3.17 11.75 13.29
N PHE A 339 2.34 11.75 14.35
CA PHE A 339 1.20 10.84 14.43
C PHE A 339 -0.13 11.53 14.24
N ASN A 340 -0.92 10.99 13.32
CA ASN A 340 -2.34 11.34 13.22
C ASN A 340 -3.18 10.26 13.91
N LYS A 341 -3.56 10.51 15.17
CA LYS A 341 -4.33 9.57 15.98
C LYS A 341 -5.78 9.36 15.51
N SER A 342 -6.27 10.15 14.54
CA SER A 342 -7.62 9.96 13.97
C SER A 342 -7.75 8.64 13.19
N TYR A 343 -6.64 8.04 12.77
CA TYR A 343 -6.61 6.72 12.14
C TYR A 343 -6.72 5.55 13.14
N LEU A 344 -6.57 5.83 14.43
CA LEU A 344 -6.69 4.81 15.48
C LEU A 344 -8.17 4.65 15.84
N ASN A 345 -8.80 3.62 15.26
CA ASN A 345 -10.19 3.30 15.49
C ASN A 345 -10.36 1.78 15.63
N ASN A 346 -10.86 1.32 16.79
CA ASN A 346 -11.10 -0.08 17.08
C ASN A 346 -12.59 -0.50 16.96
N THR A 347 -13.44 0.39 16.46
CA THR A 347 -14.86 0.11 16.23
C THR A 347 -15.22 -0.01 14.76
N ASP A 348 -14.36 0.54 13.89
CA ASP A 348 -14.54 0.51 12.43
C ASP A 348 -13.23 0.13 11.72
N TYR A 349 -12.91 -1.15 11.77
CA TYR A 349 -11.68 -1.67 11.17
C TYR A 349 -11.64 -1.57 9.65
N TYR A 350 -12.79 -1.57 8.98
CA TYR A 350 -12.83 -1.61 7.51
C TYR A 350 -12.56 -0.25 6.89
N ASN A 351 -12.89 0.83 7.58
CA ASN A 351 -12.72 2.19 7.08
C ASN A 351 -11.44 2.89 7.60
N TYR A 352 -10.79 2.35 8.64
CA TYR A 352 -9.60 2.94 9.23
C TYR A 352 -8.39 2.01 9.10
N SER A 353 -7.21 2.59 8.87
CA SER A 353 -5.94 1.88 8.87
C SER A 353 -5.06 2.44 9.97
N ALA A 354 -4.89 1.68 11.05
CA ALA A 354 -4.10 2.13 12.19
C ALA A 354 -2.63 2.43 11.82
N TYR A 355 -2.06 1.71 10.83
CA TYR A 355 -0.72 1.99 10.33
C TYR A 355 -0.60 3.37 9.65
N ALA A 356 -1.70 3.92 9.13
CA ALA A 356 -1.74 5.26 8.57
C ALA A 356 -1.61 6.38 9.63
N SER A 357 -1.67 6.05 10.93
CA SER A 357 -1.35 7.00 12.00
C SER A 357 0.08 7.53 11.89
N TYR A 358 1.00 6.75 11.35
CA TYR A 358 2.36 7.17 11.05
C TYR A 358 2.38 8.04 9.78
N LEU A 359 2.92 9.26 9.90
CA LEU A 359 3.08 10.23 8.82
C LEU A 359 1.79 10.54 8.03
N ASN A 360 0.63 10.48 8.70
CA ASN A 360 -0.65 10.85 8.12
C ASN A 360 -0.98 10.08 6.81
N GLY A 361 -0.68 8.76 6.77
CA GLY A 361 -0.92 7.90 5.61
C GLY A 361 0.16 8.03 4.52
N ASN A 362 -0.21 7.67 3.28
CA ASN A 362 0.70 7.76 2.14
C ASN A 362 0.70 9.19 1.58
N LYS A 363 1.89 9.71 1.28
CA LYS A 363 2.10 11.04 0.69
C LYS A 363 3.16 10.91 -0.40
N ALA A 364 3.03 11.71 -1.44
CA ALA A 364 4.07 11.80 -2.48
C ALA A 364 5.41 12.27 -1.87
N LEU A 365 5.32 13.24 -0.95
CA LEU A 365 6.47 13.85 -0.31
C LEU A 365 6.17 14.13 1.17
N THR A 366 7.05 13.68 2.05
CA THR A 366 7.03 14.04 3.48
C THR A 366 8.39 14.60 3.85
N GLN A 367 8.43 15.85 4.32
CA GLN A 367 9.64 16.53 4.75
C GLN A 367 9.60 16.70 6.27
N ILE A 368 10.67 16.28 6.95
CA ILE A 368 10.81 16.37 8.40
C ILE A 368 12.08 17.17 8.70
N THR A 369 11.94 18.29 9.39
CA THR A 369 13.06 19.10 9.88
C THR A 369 13.17 18.96 11.38
N ASN A 370 14.34 18.55 11.85
CA ASN A 370 14.66 18.45 13.27
C ASN A 370 15.43 19.69 13.73
N HIS A 371 14.77 20.58 14.47
CA HIS A 371 15.38 21.82 14.94
C HIS A 371 16.39 21.62 16.08
N ASP A 372 16.40 20.44 16.70
CA ASP A 372 17.35 20.11 17.77
C ASP A 372 18.63 19.44 17.23
N CYS A 373 18.60 18.95 15.99
CA CYS A 373 19.74 18.38 15.29
C CYS A 373 20.41 19.48 14.43
N LYS A 374 21.65 19.82 14.72
CA LYS A 374 22.39 20.90 14.04
C LYS A 374 23.63 20.39 13.30
N ASN A 375 23.57 19.17 12.79
CA ASN A 375 24.69 18.56 12.08
C ASN A 375 24.75 18.93 10.58
N GLY A 376 23.80 19.68 10.07
CA GLY A 376 23.67 20.07 8.68
C GLY A 376 23.36 18.92 7.74
N LYS A 377 23.15 17.69 8.22
CA LYS A 377 22.97 16.51 7.38
C LYS A 377 21.54 16.35 6.88
N LYS A 378 21.43 16.07 5.58
CA LYS A 378 20.17 15.88 4.88
C LYS A 378 20.12 14.49 4.25
N ILE A 379 19.05 13.74 4.51
CA ILE A 379 18.78 12.45 3.88
C ILE A 379 17.54 12.52 3.02
N LEU A 380 17.61 11.98 1.80
CA LEU A 380 16.46 11.67 0.95
C LEU A 380 16.23 10.17 0.92
N ILE A 381 15.04 9.74 1.29
CA ILE A 381 14.58 8.34 1.26
C ILE A 381 13.61 8.21 0.09
N ILE A 382 13.96 7.44 -0.92
CA ILE A 382 13.04 7.01 -1.97
C ILE A 382 12.51 5.65 -1.54
N GLY A 383 11.23 5.57 -1.17
CA GLY A 383 10.75 4.37 -0.51
C GLY A 383 9.24 4.19 -0.53
N ASP A 384 8.82 3.00 -0.10
CA ASP A 384 7.43 2.62 0.06
C ASP A 384 6.88 2.94 1.47
N SER A 385 5.66 2.48 1.74
CA SER A 385 4.94 2.71 3.00
C SER A 385 5.62 2.12 4.25
N TYR A 386 6.56 1.18 4.11
CA TYR A 386 7.36 0.70 5.24
C TYR A 386 8.20 1.82 5.84
N ASN A 387 8.63 2.77 5.02
CA ASN A 387 9.41 3.93 5.47
C ASN A 387 8.62 4.90 6.36
N LYS A 388 7.30 4.79 6.47
CA LYS A 388 6.52 5.57 7.44
C LYS A 388 6.93 5.28 8.89
N CYS A 389 7.40 4.09 9.19
CA CYS A 389 7.95 3.71 10.49
C CYS A 389 9.50 3.76 10.54
N VAL A 390 10.18 4.34 9.56
CA VAL A 390 11.64 4.50 9.50
C VAL A 390 12.03 5.97 9.46
N ALA A 391 11.47 6.73 8.52
CA ALA A 391 11.82 8.14 8.32
C ALA A 391 11.68 9.02 9.57
N PRO A 392 10.63 8.85 10.42
CA PRO A 392 10.54 9.60 11.68
C PRO A 392 11.73 9.38 12.62
N TYR A 393 12.23 8.14 12.68
CA TYR A 393 13.35 7.83 13.58
C TYR A 393 14.68 8.29 13.00
N LEU A 394 14.88 8.19 11.68
CA LEU A 394 16.04 8.80 11.02
C LEU A 394 16.09 10.31 11.23
N SER A 395 14.93 10.99 11.31
CA SER A 395 14.89 12.43 11.60
C SER A 395 15.42 12.80 12.98
N GLN A 396 15.64 11.82 13.89
CA GLN A 396 16.24 12.12 15.18
C GLN A 396 17.76 12.33 15.11
N THR A 397 18.41 11.92 14.03
CA THR A 397 19.85 12.03 13.81
C THR A 397 20.24 12.80 12.53
N PHE A 398 19.26 13.21 11.72
CA PHE A 398 19.42 14.12 10.58
C PHE A 398 18.73 15.45 10.84
N GLU A 399 19.33 16.56 10.39
CA GLU A 399 18.67 17.87 10.43
C GLU A 399 17.47 17.94 9.48
N SER A 400 17.59 17.29 8.32
CA SER A 400 16.50 17.18 7.35
C SER A 400 16.37 15.74 6.86
N THR A 401 15.15 15.21 6.93
CA THR A 401 14.78 13.89 6.41
C THR A 401 13.60 14.04 5.46
N THR A 402 13.77 13.60 4.23
CA THR A 402 12.70 13.60 3.24
C THR A 402 12.37 12.17 2.86
N LEU A 403 11.08 11.80 2.93
CA LEU A 403 10.55 10.58 2.35
C LEU A 403 9.81 10.93 1.07
N LEU A 404 10.23 10.35 -0.04
CA LEU A 404 9.63 10.46 -1.36
C LEU A 404 9.08 9.09 -1.76
N ASP A 405 7.77 9.01 -1.95
CA ASP A 405 7.11 7.78 -2.44
C ASP A 405 6.85 7.93 -3.95
N ARG A 406 7.63 7.21 -4.74
CA ARG A 406 7.59 7.31 -6.20
C ARG A 406 6.26 6.83 -6.81
N ARG A 407 5.44 6.13 -6.06
CA ARG A 407 4.10 5.72 -6.50
C ARG A 407 3.14 6.91 -6.62
N TYR A 408 3.41 7.99 -5.88
CA TYR A 408 2.58 9.20 -5.79
C TYR A 408 3.30 10.47 -6.24
N PHE A 409 4.64 10.43 -6.29
CA PHE A 409 5.44 11.55 -6.76
C PHE A 409 5.64 11.43 -8.27
N ASP A 410 5.06 12.33 -9.04
CA ASP A 410 5.04 12.35 -10.51
C ASP A 410 6.10 13.28 -11.12
N GLY A 411 6.87 14.02 -10.28
CA GLY A 411 7.97 14.87 -10.70
C GLY A 411 9.26 14.10 -10.97
N SER A 412 10.26 14.78 -11.56
CA SER A 412 11.62 14.27 -11.69
C SER A 412 12.31 14.19 -10.32
N VAL A 413 12.81 12.99 -9.98
CA VAL A 413 13.59 12.76 -8.75
C VAL A 413 14.93 13.47 -8.85
N ILE A 414 15.54 13.49 -10.03
CA ILE A 414 16.82 14.18 -10.26
C ILE A 414 16.68 15.68 -10.04
N ASP A 415 15.63 16.31 -10.59
CA ASP A 415 15.37 17.76 -10.38
C ASP A 415 15.12 18.06 -8.91
N TYR A 416 14.43 17.15 -8.20
CA TYR A 416 14.21 17.29 -6.75
C TYR A 416 15.52 17.24 -5.97
N ILE A 417 16.43 16.32 -6.33
CA ILE A 417 17.77 16.18 -5.73
C ILE A 417 18.59 17.44 -6.00
N ASP A 418 18.59 17.94 -7.23
CA ASP A 418 19.35 19.15 -7.60
C ASP A 418 18.87 20.38 -6.83
N LYS A 419 17.57 20.46 -6.58
CA LYS A 419 16.98 21.56 -5.79
C LYS A 419 17.30 21.46 -4.29
N THR A 420 17.31 20.25 -3.72
CA THR A 420 17.41 20.06 -2.27
C THR A 420 18.81 19.76 -1.77
N ASN A 421 19.67 19.27 -2.67
CA ASN A 421 21.05 18.91 -2.43
C ASN A 421 21.24 18.09 -1.13
N PRO A 422 20.72 16.85 -1.07
CA PRO A 422 20.90 15.98 0.08
C PRO A 422 22.37 15.50 0.18
N ASP A 423 22.85 15.22 1.41
CA ASP A 423 24.16 14.58 1.63
C ASP A 423 24.14 13.12 1.20
N ILE A 424 22.99 12.46 1.38
CA ILE A 424 22.79 11.06 1.03
C ILE A 424 21.38 10.80 0.49
N VAL A 425 21.33 9.94 -0.52
CA VAL A 425 20.08 9.38 -1.04
C VAL A 425 20.07 7.88 -0.78
N ILE A 426 18.98 7.38 -0.22
CA ILE A 426 18.75 5.94 -0.08
C ILE A 426 17.51 5.54 -0.89
N ILE A 427 17.57 4.38 -1.55
CA ILE A 427 16.39 3.68 -2.05
C ILE A 427 16.10 2.55 -1.07
N ALA A 428 14.87 2.45 -0.58
CA ALA A 428 14.49 1.47 0.43
C ALA A 428 13.12 0.85 0.10
N TYR A 429 13.14 -0.34 -0.49
CA TYR A 429 11.95 -1.04 -0.99
C TYR A 429 11.80 -2.44 -0.43
N THR A 430 10.53 -2.86 -0.31
CA THR A 430 10.16 -4.25 -0.04
C THR A 430 10.23 -5.12 -1.30
N PRO A 431 10.38 -6.45 -1.18
CA PRO A 431 10.42 -7.35 -2.32
C PRO A 431 9.21 -7.24 -3.25
N THR A 432 8.04 -6.92 -2.71
CA THR A 432 6.78 -6.84 -3.45
C THR A 432 6.75 -5.71 -4.51
N LEU A 433 7.61 -4.70 -4.38
CA LEU A 433 7.71 -3.62 -5.36
C LEU A 433 8.68 -3.88 -6.50
N ILE A 434 9.50 -4.93 -6.43
CA ILE A 434 10.56 -5.18 -7.40
C ILE A 434 10.03 -5.89 -8.66
N GLY A 435 9.22 -6.92 -8.49
CA GLY A 435 8.72 -7.76 -9.58
C GLY A 435 7.26 -7.52 -9.96
N GLY A 436 6.71 -6.39 -9.57
CA GLY A 436 5.28 -6.09 -9.73
C GLY A 436 4.86 -5.81 -11.16
N VAL A 437 3.58 -5.99 -11.41
CA VAL A 437 2.83 -5.66 -12.61
C VAL A 437 3.15 -4.24 -13.09
N GLU A 438 2.89 -3.93 -14.36
CA GLU A 438 3.15 -2.64 -15.03
C GLU A 438 2.82 -1.37 -14.24
N SER A 439 1.92 -1.44 -13.24
CA SER A 439 1.58 -0.32 -12.35
C SER A 439 2.74 0.14 -11.44
N HIS A 440 3.78 -0.70 -11.25
CA HIS A 440 4.94 -0.37 -10.40
C HIS A 440 6.21 -0.05 -11.20
N THR A 441 6.15 0.02 -12.53
CA THR A 441 7.30 0.45 -13.36
C THR A 441 7.74 1.88 -13.00
N SER A 442 6.82 2.71 -12.50
CA SER A 442 7.13 4.08 -12.05
C SER A 442 8.03 4.11 -10.80
N THR A 443 8.02 3.08 -9.92
CA THR A 443 8.81 3.08 -8.68
C THR A 443 10.32 3.09 -8.92
N PHE A 444 10.76 2.57 -10.05
CA PHE A 444 12.18 2.57 -10.48
C PHE A 444 12.47 3.57 -11.60
N ASN A 445 11.53 4.45 -11.93
CA ASN A 445 11.79 5.58 -12.80
C ASN A 445 12.20 6.79 -11.95
N PHE A 446 13.44 7.23 -12.04
CA PHE A 446 14.00 8.35 -11.26
C PHE A 446 14.18 9.63 -12.10
N GLU A 447 13.83 9.59 -13.38
CA GLU A 447 13.83 10.76 -14.28
C GLU A 447 12.73 11.76 -13.94
#